data_c226a6f09d21c79af1d4327d889f56f4
#
_entry.id   c226a6f09d21c79af1d4327d889f56f4
#
_cell.length_a   1.000
_cell.length_b   1.000
_cell.length_c   1.000
_cell.angle_alpha   90.00
_cell.angle_beta   90.00
_cell.angle_gamma   90.00
#
_symmetry.space_group_name_H-M   'P 1'
#
loop_
_entity.id
_entity.type
_entity.pdbx_description
1 polymer ?
#
loop_
_entity_poly.entity_id
_entity_poly.type
_entity_poly.pdbx_seq_one_letter_code
_entity_poly.pdbx_strand_id
1 'polypeptide(L)'
;TYTGKRILTVGRLTAQKAYEVAVDAMKLLKDQGIKARWYVLGEGELRNKLQQKIDSLGLKEDFLLLGAKENPYPYYKQCDLYVHATRFEGKSIAIQEAQILGCTILVSNCSGNREQVENGTDGVLCQLSSEEISRKIAELLGNEEKCREYGKKATVRISDEQGDILKLFEIE
;
A
#
# COMPACT_ATOMS: atom_id res chain seq x y z
N THR A 1 19.47 10.86 -1.71
CA THR A 1 18.74 9.56 -1.65
C THR A 1 17.94 9.51 -0.34
N TYR A 2 16.65 9.14 -0.40
CA TYR A 2 15.81 9.02 0.79
C TYR A 2 16.18 7.77 1.59
N THR A 3 16.40 7.93 2.90
CA THR A 3 16.87 6.85 3.79
C THR A 3 15.79 6.31 4.74
N GLY A 4 14.58 6.88 4.73
CA GLY A 4 13.44 6.40 5.52
C GLY A 4 12.70 5.26 4.83
N LYS A 5 11.65 4.76 5.49
CA LYS A 5 10.79 3.70 4.97
C LYS A 5 9.89 4.22 3.82
N ARG A 6 9.62 3.35 2.85
CA ARG A 6 8.80 3.66 1.67
C ARG A 6 7.49 2.89 1.71
N ILE A 7 6.39 3.62 1.76
CA ILE A 7 5.04 3.08 1.66
C ILE A 7 4.53 3.34 0.25
N LEU A 8 3.88 2.38 -0.38
CA LEU A 8 3.32 2.49 -1.73
C LEU A 8 1.83 2.21 -1.73
N THR A 9 1.09 2.99 -2.51
CA THR A 9 -0.27 2.68 -2.94
C THR A 9 -0.39 2.91 -4.45
N VAL A 10 -1.04 2.00 -5.16
CA VAL A 10 -1.33 2.12 -6.59
C VAL A 10 -2.84 2.06 -6.78
N GLY A 11 -3.43 3.11 -7.38
CA GLY A 11 -4.86 3.15 -7.61
C GLY A 11 -5.36 4.54 -7.98
N ARG A 12 -6.58 4.60 -8.56
CA ARG A 12 -7.21 5.86 -8.94
C ARG A 12 -7.52 6.73 -7.73
N LEU A 13 -7.38 8.06 -7.89
CA LEU A 13 -7.68 9.05 -6.84
C LEU A 13 -9.19 9.34 -6.80
N THR A 14 -9.95 8.38 -6.27
CA THR A 14 -11.41 8.40 -6.18
C THR A 14 -11.87 8.21 -4.72
N ALA A 15 -13.11 8.55 -4.44
CA ALA A 15 -13.71 8.37 -3.11
C ALA A 15 -13.66 6.90 -2.62
N GLN A 16 -13.75 5.93 -3.54
CA GLN A 16 -13.61 4.51 -3.23
C GLN A 16 -12.30 4.19 -2.51
N LYS A 17 -11.20 4.78 -2.94
CA LYS A 17 -9.84 4.47 -2.47
C LYS A 17 -9.43 5.16 -1.17
N ALA A 18 -10.34 5.90 -0.54
CA ALA A 18 -10.19 6.47 0.81
C ALA A 18 -8.82 7.14 1.11
N TYR A 19 -8.23 7.81 0.13
CA TYR A 19 -6.91 8.46 0.28
C TYR A 19 -6.88 9.51 1.38
N GLU A 20 -8.00 10.16 1.69
CA GLU A 20 -8.07 11.12 2.80
C GLU A 20 -7.76 10.44 4.15
N VAL A 21 -8.18 9.18 4.32
CA VAL A 21 -7.85 8.37 5.52
C VAL A 21 -6.36 8.01 5.54
N ALA A 22 -5.78 7.70 4.38
CA ALA A 22 -4.34 7.42 4.25
C ALA A 22 -3.50 8.67 4.56
N VAL A 23 -3.93 9.85 4.12
CA VAL A 23 -3.25 11.14 4.42
C VAL A 23 -3.29 11.41 5.93
N ASP A 24 -4.43 11.21 6.59
CA ASP A 24 -4.55 11.36 8.05
C ASP A 24 -3.68 10.33 8.78
N ALA A 25 -3.61 9.09 8.31
CA ALA A 25 -2.71 8.06 8.85
C ALA A 25 -1.24 8.47 8.74
N MET A 26 -0.82 9.06 7.60
CA MET A 26 0.55 9.57 7.44
C MET A 26 0.85 10.71 8.42
N LYS A 27 -0.13 11.59 8.69
CA LYS A 27 0.03 12.64 9.70
C LYS A 27 0.30 12.05 11.08
N LEU A 28 -0.45 11.02 11.47
CA LEU A 28 -0.23 10.33 12.76
C LEU A 28 1.15 9.66 12.82
N LEU A 29 1.62 9.04 11.75
CA LEU A 29 2.97 8.45 11.68
C LEU A 29 4.06 9.53 11.85
N LYS A 30 3.91 10.65 11.17
CA LYS A 30 4.84 11.78 11.29
C LYS A 30 4.89 12.34 12.71
N ASP A 31 3.72 12.50 13.36
CA ASP A 31 3.62 13.00 14.73
C ASP A 31 4.25 12.04 15.75
N GLN A 32 4.29 10.74 15.45
CA GLN A 32 5.00 9.73 16.22
C GLN A 32 6.51 9.67 15.93
N GLY A 33 7.02 10.50 15.04
CA GLY A 33 8.44 10.54 14.66
C GLY A 33 8.87 9.40 13.74
N ILE A 34 7.93 8.67 13.11
CA ILE A 34 8.25 7.59 12.19
C ILE A 34 8.70 8.19 10.86
N LYS A 35 9.94 7.90 10.48
CA LYS A 35 10.55 8.40 9.24
C LYS A 35 10.11 7.53 8.06
N ALA A 36 9.02 7.92 7.41
CA ALA A 36 8.47 7.25 6.24
C ALA A 36 8.03 8.26 5.18
N ARG A 37 7.95 7.82 3.92
CA ARG A 37 7.29 8.51 2.82
C ARG A 37 6.26 7.60 2.19
N TRP A 38 5.10 8.16 1.89
CA TRP A 38 4.02 7.47 1.21
C TRP A 38 3.93 7.93 -0.23
N TYR A 39 4.18 7.02 -1.15
CA TYR A 39 4.12 7.26 -2.59
C TYR A 39 2.81 6.72 -3.15
N VAL A 40 2.11 7.52 -3.94
CA VAL A 40 0.86 7.15 -4.60
C VAL A 40 1.02 7.24 -6.10
N LEU A 41 0.78 6.12 -6.80
CA LEU A 41 0.72 6.05 -8.24
C LEU A 41 -0.73 5.98 -8.70
N GLY A 42 -1.18 6.98 -9.41
CA GLY A 42 -2.54 7.06 -9.94
C GLY A 42 -2.98 8.50 -10.19
N GLU A 43 -4.06 8.62 -10.92
CA GLU A 43 -4.75 9.88 -11.20
C GLU A 43 -6.24 9.76 -10.86
N GLY A 44 -6.95 10.87 -10.77
CA GLY A 44 -8.38 10.89 -10.53
C GLY A 44 -8.89 12.27 -10.09
N GLU A 45 -10.21 12.36 -10.01
CA GLU A 45 -10.94 13.60 -9.71
C GLU A 45 -10.60 14.23 -8.35
N LEU A 46 -10.11 13.44 -7.40
CA LEU A 46 -9.77 13.92 -6.06
C LEU A 46 -8.35 14.51 -5.93
N ARG A 47 -7.54 14.49 -7.01
CA ARG A 47 -6.13 14.92 -6.93
C ARG A 47 -5.96 16.29 -6.27
N ASN A 48 -6.68 17.31 -6.72
CA ASN A 48 -6.54 18.66 -6.19
C ASN A 48 -6.98 18.76 -4.73
N LYS A 49 -8.07 18.10 -4.37
CA LYS A 49 -8.58 18.05 -2.99
C LYS A 49 -7.60 17.35 -2.06
N LEU A 50 -7.01 16.27 -2.50
CA LEU A 50 -6.00 15.54 -1.73
C LEU A 50 -4.72 16.35 -1.57
N GLN A 51 -4.27 17.04 -2.63
CA GLN A 51 -3.09 17.90 -2.54
C GLN A 51 -3.29 19.03 -1.55
N GLN A 52 -4.46 19.67 -1.56
CA GLN A 52 -4.80 20.72 -0.58
C GLN A 52 -4.76 20.18 0.86
N LYS A 53 -5.29 18.98 1.09
CA LYS A 53 -5.23 18.32 2.41
C LYS A 53 -3.79 18.02 2.83
N ILE A 54 -2.99 17.44 1.93
CA ILE A 54 -1.56 17.15 2.15
C ILE A 54 -0.82 18.43 2.53
N ASP A 55 -1.06 19.51 1.81
CA ASP A 55 -0.43 20.81 2.04
C ASP A 55 -0.83 21.40 3.39
N SER A 56 -2.12 21.35 3.72
CA SER A 56 -2.66 21.89 4.98
C SER A 56 -2.13 21.18 6.22
N LEU A 57 -1.80 19.88 6.09
CA LEU A 57 -1.24 19.05 7.17
C LEU A 57 0.29 19.07 7.21
N GLY A 58 0.96 19.83 6.33
CA GLY A 58 2.41 19.93 6.27
C GLY A 58 3.09 18.63 5.81
N LEU A 59 2.44 17.87 4.91
CA LEU A 59 2.89 16.54 4.46
C LEU A 59 3.47 16.55 3.04
N LYS A 60 3.83 17.69 2.48
CA LYS A 60 4.33 17.81 1.09
C LYS A 60 5.51 16.89 0.78
N GLU A 61 6.39 16.66 1.76
CA GLU A 61 7.57 15.81 1.62
C GLU A 61 7.33 14.36 2.06
N ASP A 62 6.17 14.07 2.66
CA ASP A 62 5.89 12.79 3.30
C ASP A 62 4.80 11.98 2.59
N PHE A 63 3.89 12.65 1.86
CA PHE A 63 2.81 12.02 1.10
C PHE A 63 2.80 12.56 -0.34
N LEU A 64 3.24 11.74 -1.30
CA LEU A 64 3.59 12.17 -2.65
C LEU A 64 2.66 11.58 -3.70
N LEU A 65 1.89 12.42 -4.37
CA LEU A 65 1.03 12.06 -5.51
C LEU A 65 1.86 12.11 -6.80
N LEU A 66 2.36 10.97 -7.25
CA LEU A 66 3.31 10.88 -8.38
C LEU A 66 2.65 10.75 -9.76
N GLY A 67 1.31 10.71 -9.81
CA GLY A 67 0.59 10.48 -11.05
C GLY A 67 0.60 9.02 -11.50
N ALA A 68 -0.10 8.72 -12.59
CA ALA A 68 -0.08 7.40 -13.20
C ALA A 68 1.30 7.08 -13.79
N LYS A 69 1.71 5.82 -13.69
CA LYS A 69 2.97 5.31 -14.25
C LYS A 69 2.67 4.14 -15.20
N GLU A 70 3.29 4.14 -16.38
CA GLU A 70 3.19 3.03 -17.33
C GLU A 70 3.79 1.74 -16.74
N ASN A 71 4.91 1.87 -16.03
CA ASN A 71 5.55 0.76 -15.33
C ASN A 71 5.63 1.04 -13.82
N PRO A 72 4.71 0.49 -13.01
CA PRO A 72 4.71 0.66 -11.57
C PRO A 72 5.68 -0.30 -10.83
N TYR A 73 6.18 -1.34 -11.49
CA TYR A 73 6.92 -2.45 -10.84
C TYR A 73 8.20 -2.02 -10.12
N PRO A 74 9.00 -1.06 -10.61
CA PRO A 74 10.16 -0.57 -9.84
C PRO A 74 9.77 0.05 -8.50
N TYR A 75 8.57 0.62 -8.38
CA TYR A 75 8.05 1.18 -7.12
C TYR A 75 7.67 0.07 -6.14
N TYR A 76 6.97 -0.98 -6.60
CA TYR A 76 6.67 -2.16 -5.79
C TYR A 76 7.95 -2.83 -5.26
N LYS A 77 8.96 -2.98 -6.09
CA LYS A 77 10.25 -3.60 -5.71
C LYS A 77 11.04 -2.79 -4.68
N GLN A 78 10.79 -1.50 -4.59
CA GLN A 78 11.51 -0.59 -3.69
C GLN A 78 10.72 -0.22 -2.45
N CYS A 79 9.45 -0.58 -2.35
CA CYS A 79 8.66 -0.25 -1.18
C CYS A 79 8.93 -1.23 -0.03
N ASP A 80 8.87 -0.72 1.19
CA ASP A 80 8.92 -1.52 2.41
C ASP A 80 7.54 -2.07 2.77
N LEU A 81 6.47 -1.38 2.33
CA LEU A 81 5.09 -1.73 2.62
C LEU A 81 4.16 -1.25 1.51
N TYR A 82 3.30 -2.14 1.02
CA TYR A 82 2.19 -1.79 0.14
C TYR A 82 0.91 -1.65 0.95
N VAL A 83 0.24 -0.50 0.86
CA VAL A 83 -1.01 -0.21 1.59
C VAL A 83 -2.16 0.00 0.61
N HIS A 84 -3.27 -0.70 0.83
CA HIS A 84 -4.47 -0.60 0.02
C HIS A 84 -5.69 -0.30 0.90
N ALA A 85 -5.81 0.98 1.28
CA ALA A 85 -6.96 1.48 2.04
C ALA A 85 -8.12 1.79 1.08
N THR A 86 -9.20 1.04 1.16
CA THR A 86 -10.36 1.20 0.27
C THR A 86 -11.65 0.92 1.02
N ARG A 87 -12.75 1.58 0.62
CA ARG A 87 -14.08 1.37 1.19
C ARG A 87 -14.72 0.08 0.71
N PHE A 88 -14.52 -0.22 -0.55
CA PHE A 88 -14.98 -1.46 -1.17
C PHE A 88 -14.04 -1.83 -2.32
N GLU A 89 -13.91 -3.11 -2.57
CA GLU A 89 -13.07 -3.66 -3.64
C GLU A 89 -13.70 -4.95 -4.16
N GLY A 90 -13.53 -5.19 -5.47
CA GLY A 90 -13.64 -6.52 -6.04
C GLY A 90 -12.28 -7.23 -5.97
N LYS A 91 -11.85 -7.87 -7.04
CA LYS A 91 -10.50 -8.41 -7.15
C LYS A 91 -9.56 -7.31 -7.64
N SER A 92 -8.65 -6.85 -6.78
CA SER A 92 -7.70 -5.78 -7.08
C SER A 92 -6.47 -6.31 -7.83
N ILE A 93 -6.23 -5.79 -9.04
CA ILE A 93 -5.01 -6.06 -9.79
C ILE A 93 -3.77 -5.52 -9.06
N ALA A 94 -3.88 -4.36 -8.44
CA ALA A 94 -2.78 -3.76 -7.69
C ALA A 94 -2.34 -4.61 -6.48
N ILE A 95 -3.28 -5.26 -5.79
CA ILE A 95 -2.96 -6.24 -4.73
C ILE A 95 -2.27 -7.47 -5.33
N GLN A 96 -2.75 -7.99 -6.47
CA GLN A 96 -2.11 -9.12 -7.14
C GLN A 96 -0.67 -8.80 -7.55
N GLU A 97 -0.43 -7.63 -8.12
CA GLU A 97 0.93 -7.16 -8.47
C GLU A 97 1.83 -7.10 -7.22
N ALA A 98 1.32 -6.56 -6.11
CA ALA A 98 2.06 -6.52 -4.85
C ALA A 98 2.39 -7.93 -4.33
N GLN A 99 1.47 -8.88 -4.44
CA GLN A 99 1.68 -10.29 -4.06
C GLN A 99 2.75 -10.95 -4.93
N ILE A 100 2.65 -10.81 -6.26
CA ILE A 100 3.62 -11.36 -7.22
C ILE A 100 5.03 -10.85 -6.93
N LEU A 101 5.15 -9.56 -6.60
CA LEU A 101 6.43 -8.90 -6.35
C LEU A 101 6.93 -9.04 -4.91
N GLY A 102 6.25 -9.83 -4.10
CA GLY A 102 6.69 -10.18 -2.73
C GLY A 102 6.61 -9.02 -1.73
N CYS A 103 5.72 -8.05 -1.97
CA CYS A 103 5.53 -6.94 -1.05
C CYS A 103 4.85 -7.41 0.25
N THR A 104 5.20 -6.77 1.35
CA THR A 104 4.37 -6.81 2.56
C THR A 104 3.11 -6.00 2.32
N ILE A 105 1.93 -6.57 2.59
CA ILE A 105 0.64 -5.98 2.21
C ILE A 105 -0.20 -5.68 3.45
N LEU A 106 -0.67 -4.44 3.55
CA LEU A 106 -1.67 -3.98 4.51
C LEU A 106 -2.90 -3.50 3.74
N VAL A 107 -4.05 -4.08 4.01
CA VAL A 107 -5.30 -3.72 3.33
C VAL A 107 -6.43 -3.46 4.32
N SER A 108 -7.38 -2.61 3.93
CA SER A 108 -8.61 -2.41 4.69
C SER A 108 -9.53 -3.64 4.63
N ASN A 109 -10.27 -3.88 5.71
CA ASN A 109 -11.14 -5.04 5.87
C ASN A 109 -12.46 -4.86 5.10
N CYS A 110 -12.45 -5.16 3.81
CA CYS A 110 -13.64 -5.28 2.98
C CYS A 110 -13.67 -6.65 2.28
N SER A 111 -14.80 -7.04 1.69
CA SER A 111 -14.98 -8.41 1.17
C SER A 111 -13.92 -8.80 0.14
N GLY A 112 -13.69 -7.99 -0.89
CA GLY A 112 -12.71 -8.29 -1.94
C GLY A 112 -11.28 -8.38 -1.41
N ASN A 113 -10.91 -7.56 -0.43
CA ASN A 113 -9.59 -7.64 0.19
C ASN A 113 -9.41 -8.92 1.02
N ARG A 114 -10.46 -9.35 1.74
CA ARG A 114 -10.43 -10.63 2.49
C ARG A 114 -10.28 -11.86 1.62
N GLU A 115 -10.74 -11.79 0.39
CA GLU A 115 -10.56 -12.88 -0.58
C GLU A 115 -9.12 -12.97 -1.09
N GLN A 116 -8.42 -11.84 -1.15
CA GLN A 116 -7.05 -11.77 -1.68
C GLN A 116 -5.97 -11.88 -0.61
N VAL A 117 -6.23 -11.47 0.63
CA VAL A 117 -5.25 -11.41 1.72
C VAL A 117 -5.76 -12.15 2.94
N GLU A 118 -4.99 -13.11 3.43
CA GLU A 118 -5.25 -13.83 4.67
C GLU A 118 -4.53 -13.17 5.83
N ASN A 119 -5.34 -12.59 6.74
CA ASN A 119 -4.82 -11.80 7.86
C ASN A 119 -3.87 -12.59 8.77
N GLY A 120 -2.67 -12.08 8.96
CA GLY A 120 -1.65 -12.69 9.81
C GLY A 120 -0.88 -13.84 9.15
N THR A 121 -1.18 -14.16 7.88
CA THR A 121 -0.52 -15.22 7.11
C THR A 121 0.30 -14.64 5.96
N ASP A 122 -0.33 -13.96 5.02
CA ASP A 122 0.30 -13.40 3.82
C ASP A 122 0.15 -11.87 3.72
N GLY A 123 -0.40 -11.25 4.75
CA GLY A 123 -0.58 -9.82 4.86
C GLY A 123 -1.38 -9.46 6.10
N VAL A 124 -1.82 -8.22 6.19
CA VAL A 124 -2.57 -7.70 7.33
C VAL A 124 -3.85 -7.02 6.87
N LEU A 125 -4.97 -7.36 7.51
CA LEU A 125 -6.25 -6.67 7.39
C LEU A 125 -6.42 -5.70 8.57
N CYS A 126 -6.94 -4.50 8.32
CA CYS A 126 -7.23 -3.52 9.36
C CYS A 126 -8.56 -2.81 9.11
N GLN A 127 -9.10 -2.17 10.11
CA GLN A 127 -10.25 -1.28 9.95
C GLN A 127 -9.85 -0.06 9.13
N LEU A 128 -10.79 0.48 8.35
CA LEU A 128 -10.58 1.70 7.56
C LEU A 128 -10.69 2.94 8.48
N SER A 129 -9.68 3.14 9.29
CA SER A 129 -9.51 4.35 10.10
C SER A 129 -8.04 4.77 10.09
N SER A 130 -7.78 6.06 10.20
CA SER A 130 -6.42 6.61 10.21
C SER A 130 -5.60 6.09 11.39
N GLU A 131 -6.22 5.93 12.55
CA GLU A 131 -5.62 5.40 13.78
C GLU A 131 -5.17 3.95 13.60
N GLU A 132 -6.06 3.10 13.10
CA GLU A 132 -5.75 1.68 12.93
C GLU A 132 -4.71 1.47 11.81
N ILE A 133 -4.84 2.16 10.69
CA ILE A 133 -3.87 2.10 9.59
C ILE A 133 -2.50 2.56 10.05
N SER A 134 -2.39 3.70 10.74
CA SER A 134 -1.11 4.21 11.23
C SER A 134 -0.49 3.26 12.25
N ARG A 135 -1.27 2.69 13.17
CA ARG A 135 -0.81 1.72 14.15
C ARG A 135 -0.24 0.46 13.48
N LYS A 136 -0.96 -0.09 12.50
CA LYS A 136 -0.52 -1.28 11.76
C LYS A 136 0.72 -1.01 10.91
N ILE A 137 0.81 0.16 10.28
CA ILE A 137 2.02 0.57 9.55
C ILE A 137 3.22 0.64 10.50
N ALA A 138 3.07 1.27 11.66
CA ALA A 138 4.14 1.38 12.65
C ALA A 138 4.62 0.00 13.13
N GLU A 139 3.70 -0.92 13.43
CA GLU A 139 4.01 -2.29 13.81
C GLU A 139 4.79 -3.03 12.72
N LEU A 140 4.34 -2.95 11.46
CA LEU A 140 4.97 -3.63 10.34
C LEU A 140 6.35 -3.05 10.02
N LEU A 141 6.48 -1.73 9.92
CA LEU A 141 7.76 -1.08 9.64
C LEU A 141 8.81 -1.31 10.74
N GLY A 142 8.37 -1.63 11.96
CA GLY A 142 9.23 -2.00 13.08
C GLY A 142 9.64 -3.48 13.12
N ASN A 143 9.14 -4.33 12.19
CA ASN A 143 9.40 -5.78 12.19
C ASN A 143 9.72 -6.29 10.78
N GLU A 144 10.95 -6.09 10.33
CA GLU A 144 11.38 -6.45 8.98
C GLU A 144 11.34 -7.96 8.70
N GLU A 145 11.57 -8.79 9.71
CA GLU A 145 11.51 -10.26 9.57
C GLU A 145 10.09 -10.72 9.24
N LYS A 146 9.11 -10.23 9.99
CA LYS A 146 7.69 -10.50 9.76
C LYS A 146 7.22 -9.98 8.40
N CYS A 147 7.69 -8.81 8.00
CA CYS A 147 7.42 -8.25 6.68
C CYS A 147 7.92 -9.17 5.55
N ARG A 148 9.16 -9.65 5.66
CA ARG A 148 9.71 -10.61 4.68
C ARG A 148 8.95 -11.92 4.64
N GLU A 149 8.52 -12.44 5.79
CA GLU A 149 7.71 -13.65 5.86
C GLU A 149 6.37 -13.49 5.14
N TYR A 150 5.65 -12.39 5.40
CA TYR A 150 4.40 -12.09 4.72
C TYR A 150 4.56 -11.97 3.20
N GLY A 151 5.56 -11.25 2.74
CA GLY A 151 5.84 -11.09 1.31
C GLY A 151 6.10 -12.42 0.61
N LYS A 152 6.88 -13.31 1.23
CA LYS A 152 7.13 -14.67 0.70
C LYS A 152 5.86 -15.51 0.63
N LYS A 153 5.03 -15.50 1.66
CA LYS A 153 3.76 -16.23 1.70
C LYS A 153 2.75 -15.69 0.68
N ALA A 154 2.70 -14.37 0.49
CA ALA A 154 1.88 -13.74 -0.52
C ALA A 154 2.25 -14.22 -1.94
N THR A 155 3.54 -14.29 -2.25
CA THR A 155 4.04 -14.80 -3.54
C THR A 155 3.66 -16.27 -3.74
N VAL A 156 3.81 -17.12 -2.73
CA VAL A 156 3.41 -18.53 -2.81
C VAL A 156 1.92 -18.65 -3.08
N ARG A 157 1.08 -17.94 -2.32
CA ARG A 157 -0.37 -17.98 -2.50
C ARG A 157 -0.80 -17.61 -3.92
N ILE A 158 -0.28 -16.51 -4.46
CA ILE A 158 -0.66 -16.07 -5.82
C ILE A 158 -0.16 -17.05 -6.89
N SER A 159 0.97 -17.72 -6.66
CA SER A 159 1.48 -18.77 -7.55
C SER A 159 0.54 -19.99 -7.60
N ASP A 160 0.06 -20.41 -6.44
CA ASP A 160 -0.86 -21.54 -6.33
C ASP A 160 -2.22 -21.24 -6.96
N GLU A 161 -2.70 -19.99 -6.84
CA GLU A 161 -3.98 -19.59 -7.41
C GLU A 161 -3.93 -19.31 -8.94
N GLN A 162 -2.78 -18.92 -9.47
CA GLN A 162 -2.67 -18.38 -10.83
C GLN A 162 -1.41 -18.85 -11.58
N GLY A 163 -1.00 -20.09 -11.39
CA GLY A 163 0.26 -20.74 -11.82
C GLY A 163 1.00 -20.28 -13.10
N ASP A 164 0.32 -19.66 -14.06
CA ASP A 164 0.93 -19.16 -15.29
C ASP A 164 1.20 -17.64 -15.31
N ILE A 165 0.63 -16.87 -14.38
CA ILE A 165 0.82 -15.41 -14.36
C ILE A 165 2.23 -15.03 -13.96
N LEU A 166 2.88 -15.80 -13.10
CA LEU A 166 4.27 -15.54 -12.67
C LEU A 166 5.26 -15.53 -13.83
N LYS A 167 5.02 -16.36 -14.86
CA LYS A 167 5.88 -16.39 -16.07
C LYS A 167 5.86 -15.08 -16.86
N LEU A 168 4.80 -14.27 -16.72
CA LEU A 168 4.70 -12.96 -17.37
C LEU A 168 5.54 -11.88 -16.68
N PHE A 169 5.97 -12.12 -15.43
CA PHE A 169 6.77 -11.18 -14.62
C PHE A 169 8.23 -11.62 -14.46
N GLU A 170 8.61 -12.79 -14.97
CA GLU A 170 10.02 -13.21 -15.17
C GLU A 170 10.61 -12.45 -16.36
N ILE A 171 10.62 -11.13 -16.27
CA ILE A 171 11.36 -10.31 -17.20
C ILE A 171 12.70 -9.99 -16.55
N GLU A 172 13.77 -10.44 -17.20
CA GLU A 172 15.20 -10.27 -16.96
C GLU A 172 15.62 -8.97 -16.26
#